data_9e497e9a77e37a74ab1aa3580a37025b
#
_entry.id   9e497e9a77e37a74ab1aa3580a37025b
#
_cell.length_a   1.000
_cell.length_b   1.000
_cell.length_c   1.000
_cell.angle_alpha   90.00
_cell.angle_beta   90.00
_cell.angle_gamma   90.00
#
_symmetry.space_group_name_H-M   'P 1'
#
loop_
_entity.id
_entity.type
_entity.pdbx_description
1 polymer ?
#
loop_
_entity_poly.entity_id
_entity_poly.type
_entity_poly.pdbx_seq_one_letter_code
_entity_poly.pdbx_strand_id
1 'polypeptide(L)'
;CEMMIRGMIKMIPKQSLLFTPSIRMVVGIPSGCTEVEIRAVRDSSEHAGGRDVYMLYEPMAAAIGIGIDVESPEGCMIVDIGGGTTEIAVISLGGIVANKSIKVAGDDFNQDIIEYMSRMHNLKIDEPTAERIKINVGAALPELEDAPEDYIVVGPNKVTALPMSVPVSYQEVAHCLE
;
A
#
# COMPACT_ATOMS: atom_id res chain seq x y z
N CYS A 1 -3.23 -9.69 14.78
CA CYS A 1 -2.37 -10.42 13.83
C CYS A 1 -2.72 -11.90 13.71
N GLU A 2 -2.64 -12.71 14.78
CA GLU A 2 -2.79 -14.18 14.72
C GLU A 2 -4.09 -14.65 14.03
N MET A 3 -5.25 -14.10 14.40
CA MET A 3 -6.54 -14.49 13.80
C MET A 3 -6.60 -14.21 12.30
N MET A 4 -5.99 -13.10 11.85
CA MET A 4 -5.91 -12.74 10.43
C MET A 4 -5.02 -13.72 9.67
N ILE A 5 -3.83 -14.03 10.19
CA ILE A 5 -2.90 -15.00 9.59
C ILE A 5 -3.56 -16.39 9.51
N ARG A 6 -4.24 -16.84 10.58
CA ARG A 6 -5.02 -18.10 10.57
C ARG A 6 -6.13 -18.09 9.52
N GLY A 7 -6.79 -16.94 9.32
CA GLY A 7 -7.80 -16.76 8.27
C GLY A 7 -7.19 -16.95 6.88
N MET A 8 -6.07 -16.30 6.60
CA MET A 8 -5.35 -16.42 5.33
C MET A 8 -4.87 -17.85 5.06
N ILE A 9 -4.30 -18.53 6.07
CA ILE A 9 -3.87 -19.93 5.93
C ILE A 9 -5.05 -20.84 5.56
N LYS A 10 -6.25 -20.60 6.11
CA LYS A 10 -7.44 -21.39 5.76
C LYS A 10 -7.90 -21.21 4.32
N MET A 11 -7.53 -20.11 3.67
CA MET A 11 -7.85 -19.86 2.25
C MET A 11 -6.92 -20.62 1.30
N ILE A 12 -5.79 -21.13 1.79
CA ILE A 12 -4.85 -21.93 0.96
C ILE A 12 -5.47 -23.31 0.72
N PRO A 13 -5.62 -23.75 -0.54
CA PRO A 13 -6.15 -25.08 -0.87
C PRO A 13 -5.30 -26.19 -0.22
N LYS A 14 -5.93 -27.04 0.57
CA LYS A 14 -5.26 -28.19 1.16
C LYS A 14 -5.04 -29.28 0.09
N GLN A 15 -3.80 -29.55 -0.24
CA GLN A 15 -3.43 -30.58 -1.24
C GLN A 15 -3.52 -32.02 -0.67
N SER A 16 -3.64 -32.21 0.63
CA SER A 16 -3.71 -33.54 1.25
C SER A 16 -4.63 -33.55 2.47
N LEU A 17 -5.50 -34.57 2.57
CA LEU A 17 -6.39 -34.82 3.69
C LEU A 17 -5.71 -35.64 4.82
N LEU A 18 -4.57 -36.27 4.58
CA LEU A 18 -3.93 -37.23 5.48
C LEU A 18 -2.83 -36.64 6.35
N PHE A 19 -2.23 -35.52 5.97
CA PHE A 19 -1.16 -34.88 6.74
C PHE A 19 -1.39 -33.36 6.78
N THR A 20 -1.20 -32.77 7.96
CA THR A 20 -1.14 -31.31 8.10
C THR A 20 0.20 -30.85 7.54
N PRO A 21 0.21 -30.07 6.44
CA PRO A 21 1.47 -29.62 5.86
C PRO A 21 2.19 -28.67 6.82
N SER A 22 3.51 -28.84 6.92
CA SER A 22 4.37 -27.87 7.60
C SER A 22 4.41 -26.58 6.76
N ILE A 23 3.99 -25.46 7.34
CA ILE A 23 3.91 -24.18 6.64
C ILE A 23 5.19 -23.39 6.90
N ARG A 24 5.90 -23.05 5.82
CA ARG A 24 6.96 -22.04 5.84
C ARG A 24 6.36 -20.69 5.51
N MET A 25 6.71 -19.67 6.29
CA MET A 25 6.18 -18.31 6.11
C MET A 25 7.34 -17.34 5.91
N VAL A 26 7.18 -16.45 4.95
CA VAL A 26 7.97 -15.22 4.85
C VAL A 26 7.00 -14.08 5.16
N VAL A 27 7.37 -13.25 6.13
CA VAL A 27 6.53 -12.14 6.59
C VAL A 27 7.28 -10.84 6.34
N GLY A 28 6.67 -9.95 5.55
CA GLY A 28 7.15 -8.58 5.35
C GLY A 28 6.98 -7.77 6.64
N ILE A 29 8.00 -7.01 6.97
CA ILE A 29 7.98 -6.08 8.10
C ILE A 29 8.48 -4.71 7.65
N PRO A 30 7.85 -3.60 8.09
CA PRO A 30 8.36 -2.27 7.86
C PRO A 30 9.78 -2.10 8.42
N SER A 31 10.60 -1.32 7.72
CA SER A 31 11.99 -1.09 8.12
C SER A 31 12.13 -0.32 9.44
N GLY A 32 11.07 0.40 9.85
CA GLY A 32 10.99 1.14 11.11
C GLY A 32 10.44 0.35 12.29
N CYS A 33 10.18 -0.97 12.15
CA CYS A 33 9.68 -1.79 13.25
C CYS A 33 10.70 -1.96 14.38
N THR A 34 10.21 -1.89 15.61
CA THR A 34 11.00 -2.20 16.81
C THR A 34 11.19 -3.72 16.96
N GLU A 35 12.22 -4.14 17.68
CA GLU A 35 12.45 -5.57 17.96
C GLU A 35 11.27 -6.23 18.67
N VAL A 36 10.54 -5.49 19.50
CA VAL A 36 9.35 -5.99 20.20
C VAL A 36 8.23 -6.29 19.23
N GLU A 37 8.00 -5.39 18.27
CA GLU A 37 6.99 -5.58 17.20
C GLU A 37 7.38 -6.76 16.29
N ILE A 38 8.64 -6.85 15.89
CA ILE A 38 9.15 -7.97 15.08
C ILE A 38 8.92 -9.30 15.81
N ARG A 39 9.23 -9.37 17.10
CA ARG A 39 9.00 -10.57 17.91
C ARG A 39 7.51 -10.90 18.01
N ALA A 40 6.65 -9.91 18.26
CA ALA A 40 5.21 -10.11 18.35
C ALA A 40 4.61 -10.64 17.03
N VAL A 41 5.09 -10.17 15.88
CA VAL A 41 4.68 -10.68 14.57
C VAL A 41 5.15 -12.12 14.36
N ARG A 42 6.40 -12.43 14.73
CA ARG A 42 6.95 -13.79 14.66
C ARG A 42 6.13 -14.75 15.51
N ASP A 43 5.93 -14.44 16.79
CA ASP A 43 5.17 -15.26 17.72
C ASP A 43 3.73 -15.48 17.21
N SER A 44 3.08 -14.42 16.70
CA SER A 44 1.75 -14.53 16.10
C SER A 44 1.72 -15.46 14.88
N SER A 45 2.77 -15.45 14.07
CA SER A 45 2.89 -16.29 12.88
C SER A 45 3.13 -17.76 13.23
N GLU A 46 3.97 -18.03 14.24
CA GLU A 46 4.21 -19.37 14.78
C GLU A 46 2.94 -19.94 15.41
N HIS A 47 2.24 -19.17 16.25
CA HIS A 47 0.97 -19.57 16.85
C HIS A 47 -0.14 -19.79 15.81
N ALA A 48 -0.08 -19.11 14.67
CA ALA A 48 -1.02 -19.33 13.57
C ALA A 48 -0.77 -20.64 12.81
N GLY A 49 0.37 -21.29 13.03
CA GLY A 49 0.74 -22.59 12.44
C GLY A 49 1.97 -22.54 11.53
N GLY A 50 2.72 -21.44 11.52
CA GLY A 50 4.02 -21.36 10.88
C GLY A 50 5.04 -22.22 11.62
N ARG A 51 5.75 -23.09 10.88
CA ARG A 51 6.84 -23.88 11.45
C ARG A 51 8.17 -23.15 11.32
N ASP A 52 8.44 -22.65 10.13
CA ASP A 52 9.64 -21.86 9.82
C ASP A 52 9.15 -20.45 9.42
N VAL A 53 9.40 -19.45 10.26
CA VAL A 53 8.97 -18.07 10.02
C VAL A 53 10.20 -17.20 9.76
N TYR A 54 10.27 -16.65 8.56
CA TYR A 54 11.31 -15.73 8.12
C TYR A 54 10.75 -14.32 8.08
N MET A 55 11.47 -13.39 8.70
CA MET A 55 11.13 -11.97 8.67
C MET A 55 11.98 -11.28 7.60
N LEU A 56 11.34 -10.53 6.72
CA LEU A 56 12.01 -9.82 5.63
C LEU A 56 11.51 -8.37 5.63
N TYR A 57 12.43 -7.42 5.55
CA TYR A 57 12.05 -6.01 5.43
C TYR A 57 11.35 -5.75 4.09
N GLU A 58 10.22 -5.00 4.13
CA GLU A 58 9.40 -4.72 2.96
C GLU A 58 10.18 -4.11 1.79
N PRO A 59 11.06 -3.10 1.96
CA PRO A 59 11.88 -2.59 0.87
C PRO A 59 12.83 -3.63 0.27
N MET A 60 13.35 -4.54 1.10
CA MET A 60 14.20 -5.64 0.61
C MET A 60 13.40 -6.63 -0.22
N ALA A 61 12.18 -6.97 0.23
CA ALA A 61 11.27 -7.83 -0.50
C ALA A 61 10.88 -7.20 -1.85
N ALA A 62 10.61 -5.90 -1.86
CA ALA A 62 10.31 -5.14 -3.08
C ALA A 62 11.49 -5.17 -4.07
N ALA A 63 12.71 -4.90 -3.60
CA ALA A 63 13.91 -4.95 -4.43
C ALA A 63 14.13 -6.32 -5.08
N ILE A 64 13.98 -7.39 -4.30
CA ILE A 64 14.08 -8.78 -4.81
C ILE A 64 12.96 -9.05 -5.80
N GLY A 65 11.74 -8.61 -5.51
CA GLY A 65 10.56 -8.84 -6.34
C GLY A 65 10.64 -8.21 -7.73
N ILE A 66 11.28 -7.06 -7.86
CA ILE A 66 11.52 -6.39 -9.16
C ILE A 66 12.84 -6.81 -9.83
N GLY A 67 13.57 -7.77 -9.22
CA GLY A 67 14.76 -8.37 -9.82
C GLY A 67 16.04 -7.56 -9.65
N ILE A 68 16.11 -6.66 -8.66
CA ILE A 68 17.35 -5.94 -8.34
C ILE A 68 18.33 -6.93 -7.68
N ASP A 69 19.59 -6.89 -8.08
CA ASP A 69 20.67 -7.60 -7.39
C ASP A 69 21.01 -6.85 -6.08
N VAL A 70 20.39 -7.30 -4.99
CA VAL A 70 20.57 -6.70 -3.67
C VAL A 70 21.95 -6.96 -3.07
N GLU A 71 22.70 -7.95 -3.59
CA GLU A 71 24.05 -8.27 -3.14
C GLU A 71 25.12 -7.41 -3.82
N SER A 72 24.75 -6.68 -4.87
CA SER A 72 25.65 -5.77 -5.56
C SER A 72 26.22 -4.72 -4.60
N PRO A 73 27.50 -4.33 -4.76
CA PRO A 73 28.09 -3.20 -4.03
C PRO A 73 27.52 -1.84 -4.47
N GLU A 74 26.88 -1.79 -5.65
CA GLU A 74 26.19 -0.59 -6.11
C GLU A 74 24.93 -0.37 -5.27
N GLY A 75 24.83 0.84 -4.66
CA GLY A 75 23.65 1.20 -3.88
C GLY A 75 22.41 1.39 -4.77
N CYS A 76 21.32 0.75 -4.43
CA CYS A 76 20.02 1.01 -5.05
C CYS A 76 19.05 1.60 -4.03
N MET A 77 18.22 2.54 -4.46
CA MET A 77 17.18 3.12 -3.63
C MET A 77 15.82 2.56 -4.04
N ILE A 78 15.08 2.07 -3.06
CA ILE A 78 13.71 1.62 -3.19
C ILE A 78 12.79 2.61 -2.50
N VAL A 79 11.72 2.97 -3.17
CA VAL A 79 10.59 3.71 -2.60
C VAL A 79 9.36 2.84 -2.73
N ASP A 80 8.85 2.38 -1.59
CA ASP A 80 7.65 1.53 -1.50
C ASP A 80 6.53 2.35 -0.88
N ILE A 81 5.48 2.61 -1.66
CA ILE A 81 4.32 3.43 -1.26
C ILE A 81 3.15 2.49 -1.04
N GLY A 82 2.87 2.20 0.22
CA GLY A 82 1.74 1.36 0.63
C GLY A 82 0.43 2.15 0.81
N GLY A 83 -0.51 1.57 1.58
CA GLY A 83 -1.74 2.26 1.98
C GLY A 83 -1.48 3.28 3.09
N GLY A 84 -0.89 2.86 4.21
CA GLY A 84 -0.69 3.69 5.40
C GLY A 84 0.75 4.18 5.62
N THR A 85 1.75 3.67 4.88
CA THR A 85 3.16 4.05 5.03
C THR A 85 3.88 4.11 3.70
N THR A 86 4.85 5.00 3.60
CA THR A 86 5.85 5.03 2.53
C THR A 86 7.20 4.70 3.11
N GLU A 87 7.83 3.65 2.58
CA GLU A 87 9.14 3.17 2.98
C GLU A 87 10.18 3.56 1.93
N ILE A 88 11.26 4.19 2.37
CA ILE A 88 12.40 4.54 1.51
C ILE A 88 13.61 3.84 2.07
N ALA A 89 14.32 3.05 1.27
CA ALA A 89 15.51 2.35 1.69
C ALA A 89 16.62 2.39 0.63
N VAL A 90 17.85 2.51 1.07
CA VAL A 90 19.04 2.29 0.26
C VAL A 90 19.61 0.94 0.62
N ILE A 91 19.76 0.08 -0.38
CA ILE A 91 20.24 -1.30 -0.24
C ILE A 91 21.57 -1.44 -0.95
N SER A 92 22.52 -2.09 -0.30
CA SER A 92 23.84 -2.45 -0.86
C SER A 92 24.42 -3.63 -0.10
N LEU A 93 25.13 -4.53 -0.78
CA LEU A 93 25.79 -5.69 -0.21
C LEU A 93 24.86 -6.57 0.66
N GLY A 94 23.62 -6.77 0.21
CA GLY A 94 22.62 -7.59 0.90
C GLY A 94 22.03 -6.95 2.18
N GLY A 95 22.33 -5.68 2.46
CA GLY A 95 21.85 -4.97 3.65
C GLY A 95 21.19 -3.64 3.35
N ILE A 96 20.34 -3.19 4.28
CA ILE A 96 19.78 -1.83 4.26
C ILE A 96 20.80 -0.89 4.89
N VAL A 97 21.35 0.02 4.10
CA VAL A 97 22.37 1.00 4.51
C VAL A 97 21.73 2.22 5.16
N ALA A 98 20.61 2.66 4.62
CA ALA A 98 19.81 3.78 5.13
C ALA A 98 18.34 3.52 4.86
N ASN A 99 17.48 3.94 5.78
CA ASN A 99 16.03 3.85 5.60
C ASN A 99 15.30 5.03 6.23
N LYS A 100 14.12 5.29 5.71
CA LYS A 100 13.16 6.26 6.23
C LYS A 100 11.76 5.71 6.03
N SER A 101 10.95 5.70 7.07
CA SER A 101 9.52 5.41 7.00
C SER A 101 8.74 6.67 7.34
N ILE A 102 7.72 6.97 6.55
CA ILE A 102 6.79 8.08 6.80
C ILE A 102 5.35 7.56 6.76
N LYS A 103 4.49 8.15 7.60
CA LYS A 103 3.07 7.80 7.68
C LYS A 103 2.23 8.71 6.78
N VAL A 104 2.62 8.77 5.51
CA VAL A 104 1.86 9.42 4.43
C VAL A 104 1.90 8.47 3.25
N ALA A 105 0.75 8.01 2.80
CA ALA A 105 0.66 7.03 1.73
C ALA A 105 -0.72 7.03 1.05
N GLY A 106 -1.09 5.94 0.38
CA GLY A 106 -2.27 5.85 -0.46
C GLY A 106 -3.60 6.18 0.23
N ASP A 107 -3.74 5.87 1.53
CA ASP A 107 -4.96 6.15 2.30
C ASP A 107 -5.09 7.65 2.60
N ASP A 108 -3.96 8.35 2.86
CA ASP A 108 -3.95 9.81 3.03
C ASP A 108 -4.36 10.50 1.72
N PHE A 109 -3.83 10.02 0.58
CA PHE A 109 -4.22 10.54 -0.73
C PHE A 109 -5.72 10.35 -1.01
N ASN A 110 -6.30 9.22 -0.62
CA ASN A 110 -7.74 9.00 -0.73
C ASN A 110 -8.52 10.00 0.14
N GLN A 111 -8.05 10.26 1.35
CA GLN A 111 -8.69 11.20 2.26
C GLN A 111 -8.64 12.64 1.70
N ASP A 112 -7.51 13.05 1.16
CA ASP A 112 -7.35 14.37 0.54
C ASP A 112 -8.31 14.54 -0.66
N ILE A 113 -8.44 13.50 -1.50
CA ILE A 113 -9.40 13.49 -2.62
C ILE A 113 -10.84 13.59 -2.10
N ILE A 114 -11.23 12.85 -1.04
CA ILE A 114 -12.55 12.93 -0.44
C ILE A 114 -12.85 14.35 0.04
N GLU A 115 -11.90 14.96 0.72
CA GLU A 115 -12.05 16.34 1.24
C GLU A 115 -12.14 17.37 0.11
N TYR A 116 -11.31 17.20 -0.93
CA TYR A 116 -11.35 18.06 -2.12
C TYR A 116 -12.71 17.98 -2.83
N MET A 117 -13.19 16.79 -3.15
CA MET A 117 -14.49 16.57 -3.79
C MET A 117 -15.63 17.15 -2.96
N SER A 118 -15.54 17.00 -1.66
CA SER A 118 -16.51 17.56 -0.70
C SER A 118 -16.52 19.09 -0.68
N ARG A 119 -15.33 19.71 -0.72
CA ARG A 119 -15.15 21.17 -0.58
C ARG A 119 -15.39 21.91 -1.90
N MET A 120 -14.81 21.40 -2.99
CA MET A 120 -14.82 22.10 -4.28
C MET A 120 -16.06 21.78 -5.12
N HIS A 121 -16.54 20.54 -5.06
CA HIS A 121 -17.67 20.09 -5.88
C HIS A 121 -18.96 19.86 -5.09
N ASN A 122 -18.95 20.04 -3.75
CA ASN A 122 -20.07 19.66 -2.88
C ASN A 122 -20.53 18.21 -3.09
N LEU A 123 -19.65 17.33 -3.53
CA LEU A 123 -19.92 15.94 -3.81
C LEU A 123 -19.45 15.07 -2.64
N LYS A 124 -20.32 14.18 -2.14
CA LYS A 124 -19.96 13.20 -1.14
C LYS A 124 -19.54 11.91 -1.85
N ILE A 125 -18.31 11.47 -1.61
CA ILE A 125 -17.78 10.19 -2.11
C ILE A 125 -17.29 9.34 -0.95
N ASP A 126 -17.20 8.04 -1.19
CA ASP A 126 -16.59 7.06 -0.29
C ASP A 126 -15.14 6.77 -0.69
N GLU A 127 -14.43 6.08 0.19
CA GLU A 127 -13.02 5.71 -0.01
C GLU A 127 -12.79 4.87 -1.29
N PRO A 128 -13.63 3.84 -1.61
CA PRO A 128 -13.50 3.13 -2.88
C PRO A 128 -13.66 4.01 -4.13
N THR A 129 -14.43 5.08 -4.03
CA THR A 129 -14.58 6.03 -5.14
C THR A 129 -13.36 6.94 -5.24
N ALA A 130 -12.81 7.42 -4.12
CA ALA A 130 -11.56 8.17 -4.08
C ALA A 130 -10.40 7.36 -4.65
N GLU A 131 -10.30 6.08 -4.29
CA GLU A 131 -9.31 5.16 -4.85
C GLU A 131 -9.44 5.05 -6.39
N ARG A 132 -10.66 4.95 -6.93
CA ARG A 132 -10.87 4.96 -8.38
C ARG A 132 -10.47 6.27 -9.05
N ILE A 133 -10.74 7.41 -8.42
CA ILE A 133 -10.28 8.72 -8.93
C ILE A 133 -8.75 8.73 -8.97
N LYS A 134 -8.10 8.36 -7.88
CA LYS A 134 -6.64 8.28 -7.76
C LYS A 134 -6.01 7.39 -8.86
N ILE A 135 -6.59 6.21 -9.11
CA ILE A 135 -6.08 5.27 -10.13
C ILE A 135 -6.27 5.81 -11.56
N ASN A 136 -7.39 6.48 -11.85
CA ASN A 136 -7.71 6.89 -13.21
C ASN A 136 -7.10 8.25 -13.61
N VAL A 137 -7.07 9.19 -12.68
CA VAL A 137 -6.64 10.58 -12.94
C VAL A 137 -5.65 11.12 -11.88
N GLY A 138 -5.09 10.26 -11.04
CA GLY A 138 -4.05 10.66 -10.09
C GLY A 138 -2.78 11.07 -10.81
N ALA A 139 -2.22 12.21 -10.44
CA ALA A 139 -0.97 12.71 -10.97
C ALA A 139 -0.17 13.42 -9.88
N ALA A 140 1.15 13.33 -9.95
CA ALA A 140 2.07 14.06 -9.08
C ALA A 140 2.51 15.40 -9.69
N LEU A 141 2.24 15.60 -10.97
CA LEU A 141 2.63 16.80 -11.70
C LEU A 141 1.39 17.41 -12.38
N PRO A 142 1.28 18.77 -12.40
CA PRO A 142 0.15 19.44 -13.00
C PRO A 142 0.20 19.46 -14.54
N GLU A 143 1.34 19.09 -15.13
CA GLU A 143 1.54 19.03 -16.59
C GLU A 143 2.04 17.63 -16.95
N LEU A 144 1.28 16.93 -17.81
CA LEU A 144 1.60 15.61 -18.34
C LEU A 144 1.60 15.68 -19.87
N GLU A 145 2.55 14.99 -20.52
CA GLU A 145 2.60 14.88 -22.00
C GLU A 145 1.42 14.05 -22.52
N ASP A 146 1.08 12.94 -21.82
CA ASP A 146 -0.05 12.08 -22.12
C ASP A 146 -1.11 12.20 -21.01
N ALA A 147 -1.87 13.30 -21.05
CA ALA A 147 -2.91 13.56 -20.05
C ALA A 147 -4.08 12.57 -20.20
N PRO A 148 -4.54 11.95 -19.10
CA PRO A 148 -5.76 11.14 -19.13
C PRO A 148 -7.00 12.01 -19.37
N GLU A 149 -8.05 11.39 -19.92
CA GLU A 149 -9.36 12.03 -19.99
C GLU A 149 -9.97 12.21 -18.59
N ASP A 150 -10.83 13.23 -18.45
CA ASP A 150 -11.52 13.49 -17.19
C ASP A 150 -12.33 12.26 -16.72
N TYR A 151 -12.19 11.94 -15.44
CA TYR A 151 -12.95 10.85 -14.84
C TYR A 151 -14.28 11.34 -14.31
N ILE A 152 -15.38 10.73 -14.79
CA ILE A 152 -16.74 11.11 -14.36
C ILE A 152 -17.08 10.43 -13.04
N VAL A 153 -17.25 11.24 -12.00
CA VAL A 153 -17.62 10.80 -10.65
C VAL A 153 -19.08 11.06 -10.38
N VAL A 154 -19.80 10.06 -9.90
CA VAL A 154 -21.21 10.16 -9.54
C VAL A 154 -21.40 9.98 -8.04
N GLY A 155 -22.12 10.88 -7.41
CA GLY A 155 -22.44 10.79 -5.99
C GLY A 155 -23.52 11.78 -5.57
N PRO A 156 -23.95 11.74 -4.31
CA PRO A 156 -24.95 12.68 -3.80
C PRO A 156 -24.32 14.05 -3.53
N ASN A 157 -25.01 15.11 -3.93
CA ASN A 157 -24.66 16.47 -3.55
C ASN A 157 -24.86 16.65 -2.02
N LYS A 158 -23.88 17.25 -1.35
CA LYS A 158 -23.91 17.43 0.11
C LYS A 158 -25.04 18.32 0.62
N VAL A 159 -25.51 19.26 -0.21
CA VAL A 159 -26.51 20.24 0.18
C VAL A 159 -27.91 19.76 -0.15
N THR A 160 -28.10 19.23 -1.37
CA THR A 160 -29.43 18.84 -1.90
C THR A 160 -29.73 17.36 -1.71
N ALA A 161 -28.73 16.54 -1.39
CA ALA A 161 -28.77 15.07 -1.36
C ALA A 161 -29.18 14.41 -2.72
N LEU A 162 -29.29 15.19 -3.78
CA LEU A 162 -29.60 14.64 -5.10
C LEU A 162 -28.35 14.09 -5.78
N PRO A 163 -28.49 13.03 -6.61
CA PRO A 163 -27.38 12.54 -7.40
C PRO A 163 -26.87 13.61 -8.37
N MET A 164 -25.54 13.72 -8.48
CA MET A 164 -24.89 14.59 -9.46
C MET A 164 -23.68 13.87 -10.06
N SER A 165 -23.28 14.31 -11.25
CA SER A 165 -22.08 13.84 -11.95
C SER A 165 -21.11 15.00 -12.10
N VAL A 166 -19.84 14.75 -11.82
CA VAL A 166 -18.77 15.76 -11.89
C VAL A 166 -17.62 15.15 -12.70
N PRO A 167 -17.15 15.84 -13.77
CA PRO A 167 -15.88 15.51 -14.39
C PRO A 167 -14.74 15.96 -13.46
N VAL A 168 -13.76 15.09 -13.24
CA VAL A 168 -12.58 15.35 -12.43
C VAL A 168 -11.35 15.19 -13.30
N SER A 169 -10.56 16.26 -13.43
CA SER A 169 -9.34 16.26 -14.21
C SER A 169 -8.15 15.79 -13.38
N TYR A 170 -7.11 15.32 -14.07
CA TYR A 170 -5.84 14.97 -13.41
C TYR A 170 -5.16 16.21 -12.78
N GLN A 171 -5.36 17.39 -13.32
CA GLN A 171 -4.81 18.64 -12.78
C GLN A 171 -5.43 19.00 -11.43
N GLU A 172 -6.74 18.77 -11.29
CA GLU A 172 -7.43 18.95 -9.99
C GLU A 172 -6.89 17.98 -8.96
N VAL A 173 -6.64 16.72 -9.34
CA VAL A 173 -6.10 15.73 -8.41
C VAL A 173 -4.65 16.02 -8.08
N ALA A 174 -3.82 16.44 -9.04
CA ALA A 174 -2.45 16.87 -8.77
C ALA A 174 -2.41 18.02 -7.76
N HIS A 175 -3.25 19.03 -7.94
CA HIS A 175 -3.35 20.16 -7.00
C HIS A 175 -3.90 19.74 -5.62
N CYS A 176 -4.73 18.71 -5.56
CA CYS A 176 -5.27 18.19 -4.30
C CYS A 176 -4.19 17.47 -3.47
N LEU A 177 -3.20 16.85 -4.15
CA LEU A 177 -2.16 16.03 -3.53
C LEU A 177 -0.85 16.78 -3.25
N GLU A 178 -0.75 18.08 -3.56
CA GLU A 178 0.35 18.98 -3.18
C GLU A 178 0.28 19.34 -1.69
#